data_4988ddcf3e0f33e10c82e39379f0abb7
#
_entry.id   4988ddcf3e0f33e10c82e39379f0abb7
#
_cell.length_a   1.000
_cell.length_b   1.000
_cell.length_c   1.000
_cell.angle_alpha   90.00
_cell.angle_beta   90.00
_cell.angle_gamma   90.00
#
_symmetry.space_group_name_H-M   'P 1'
#
loop_
_entity.id
_entity.type
_entity.pdbx_description
1 polymer ?
#
loop_
_entity_poly.entity_id
_entity_poly.type
_entity_poly.pdbx_seq_one_letter_code
_entity_poly.pdbx_strand_id
1 'polypeptide(L)'
;MTWGPIVVGVDASPAAVAAAALGERIAQLAAVRCDLVHAVRDAWAPLVAVNPDPQVAEMQLLQQAVARDRVTQVLKGAVSDAVLARLKVRFGPAAVVLRQVVEESRPGLLVLGGKHHTALERWLGGSTSLHVVRTSEVPVLITAHEPATPRRVLVAADLSKAAGPTVRLAERFARLVGAQLRVLTVFEPLPTLPGVPPMDPTEYYALAQQSLEKDIWPLLRATGVERLVRHGTVVDTLLREATDWQADVLVVGSHGKGWAQRMLLGSVTESLINHLPTSLLVAPVGVAAAALPQRRQRQLVTP
;
A
#
# COMPACT_ATOMS: atom_id res chain seq x y z
N MET A 1 9.85 -12.72 11.47
CA MET A 1 8.41 -12.48 11.25
C MET A 1 8.05 -12.97 9.87
N THR A 2 7.12 -13.92 9.75
CA THR A 2 6.62 -14.48 8.49
C THR A 2 5.60 -13.52 7.86
N TRP A 3 5.49 -13.53 6.53
CA TRP A 3 4.42 -12.86 5.82
C TRP A 3 3.12 -13.65 6.00
N GLY A 4 1.99 -12.95 6.15
CA GLY A 4 0.67 -13.57 6.02
C GLY A 4 0.33 -13.83 4.54
N PRO A 5 -0.85 -14.43 4.26
CA PRO A 5 -1.34 -14.62 2.89
C PRO A 5 -1.30 -13.32 2.08
N ILE A 6 -1.12 -13.44 0.77
CA ILE A 6 -1.25 -12.30 -0.15
C ILE A 6 -2.67 -12.35 -0.74
N VAL A 7 -3.36 -11.22 -0.67
CA VAL A 7 -4.66 -11.04 -1.33
C VAL A 7 -4.48 -10.08 -2.49
N VAL A 8 -5.02 -10.42 -3.65
CA VAL A 8 -5.00 -9.57 -4.83
C VAL A 8 -6.42 -9.20 -5.22
N GLY A 9 -6.73 -7.92 -5.22
CA GLY A 9 -7.96 -7.41 -5.81
C GLY A 9 -7.83 -7.34 -7.33
N VAL A 10 -8.69 -8.06 -8.04
CA VAL A 10 -8.63 -8.19 -9.51
C VAL A 10 -9.94 -7.79 -10.16
N ASP A 11 -9.83 -7.23 -11.35
CA ASP A 11 -10.93 -7.01 -12.28
C ASP A 11 -10.51 -7.51 -13.68
N ALA A 12 -11.34 -7.28 -14.69
CA ALA A 12 -11.01 -7.67 -16.07
C ALA A 12 -10.16 -6.61 -16.80
N SER A 13 -9.29 -5.88 -16.08
CA SER A 13 -8.41 -4.87 -16.68
C SER A 13 -6.97 -5.37 -16.86
N PRO A 14 -6.17 -4.77 -17.77
CA PRO A 14 -4.75 -5.08 -17.87
C PRO A 14 -3.96 -4.82 -16.57
N ALA A 15 -4.37 -3.82 -15.77
CA ALA A 15 -3.74 -3.52 -14.51
C ALA A 15 -3.91 -4.66 -13.47
N ALA A 16 -5.03 -5.38 -13.53
CA ALA A 16 -5.25 -6.56 -12.70
C ALA A 16 -4.31 -7.71 -13.04
N VAL A 17 -3.92 -7.86 -14.31
CA VAL A 17 -2.93 -8.85 -14.76
C VAL A 17 -1.59 -8.62 -14.08
N ALA A 18 -1.09 -7.38 -14.11
CA ALA A 18 0.16 -7.01 -13.47
C ALA A 18 0.09 -7.21 -11.94
N ALA A 19 -1.03 -6.82 -11.32
CA ALA A 19 -1.24 -7.01 -9.89
C ALA A 19 -1.26 -8.49 -9.50
N ALA A 20 -1.96 -9.33 -10.27
CA ALA A 20 -2.07 -10.76 -10.00
C ALA A 20 -0.72 -11.46 -10.13
N ALA A 21 0.01 -11.20 -11.21
CA ALA A 21 1.33 -11.79 -11.45
C ALA A 21 2.35 -11.37 -10.38
N LEU A 22 2.40 -10.08 -10.01
CA LEU A 22 3.28 -9.61 -8.93
C LEU A 22 2.86 -10.17 -7.58
N GLY A 23 1.56 -10.23 -7.29
CA GLY A 23 1.01 -10.80 -6.05
C GLY A 23 1.36 -12.28 -5.88
N GLU A 24 1.22 -13.08 -6.94
CA GLU A 24 1.65 -14.48 -6.93
C GLU A 24 3.16 -14.61 -6.74
N ARG A 25 3.96 -13.78 -7.42
CA ARG A 25 5.42 -13.80 -7.27
C ARG A 25 5.85 -13.47 -5.84
N ILE A 26 5.24 -12.46 -5.22
CA ILE A 26 5.49 -12.11 -3.82
C ILE A 26 5.09 -13.27 -2.89
N ALA A 27 3.95 -13.91 -3.15
CA ALA A 27 3.48 -15.06 -2.36
C ALA A 27 4.44 -16.25 -2.44
N GLN A 28 4.97 -16.55 -3.64
CA GLN A 28 5.99 -17.58 -3.85
C GLN A 28 7.27 -17.30 -3.05
N LEU A 29 7.79 -16.06 -3.13
CA LEU A 29 8.99 -15.64 -2.39
C LEU A 29 8.77 -15.69 -0.87
N ALA A 30 7.55 -15.37 -0.41
CA ALA A 30 7.19 -15.40 1.00
C ALA A 30 6.82 -16.81 1.50
N ALA A 31 6.71 -17.80 0.61
CA ALA A 31 6.19 -19.14 0.88
C ALA A 31 4.79 -19.12 1.54
N VAL A 32 3.89 -18.27 1.04
CA VAL A 32 2.51 -18.15 1.51
C VAL A 32 1.52 -18.30 0.36
N ARG A 33 0.24 -18.49 0.68
CA ARG A 33 -0.81 -18.57 -0.34
C ARG A 33 -1.10 -17.20 -0.97
N CYS A 34 -1.52 -17.23 -2.24
CA CYS A 34 -2.07 -16.10 -2.97
C CYS A 34 -3.55 -16.34 -3.25
N ASP A 35 -4.42 -15.44 -2.81
CA ASP A 35 -5.87 -15.49 -3.04
C ASP A 35 -6.28 -14.33 -3.94
N LEU A 36 -7.06 -14.59 -5.00
CA LEU A 36 -7.62 -13.58 -5.88
C LEU A 36 -9.03 -13.23 -5.45
N VAL A 37 -9.39 -11.95 -5.49
CA VAL A 37 -10.71 -11.45 -5.11
C VAL A 37 -11.23 -10.51 -6.19
N HIS A 38 -12.41 -10.84 -6.73
CA HIS A 38 -13.14 -9.99 -7.66
C HIS A 38 -14.46 -9.53 -7.03
N ALA A 39 -14.71 -8.24 -7.08
CA ALA A 39 -15.95 -7.64 -6.60
C ALA A 39 -16.89 -7.33 -7.78
N VAL A 40 -18.11 -7.83 -7.72
CA VAL A 40 -19.14 -7.60 -8.73
C VAL A 40 -20.24 -6.74 -8.13
N ARG A 41 -20.70 -5.72 -8.85
CA ARG A 41 -21.90 -4.99 -8.45
C ARG A 41 -23.10 -5.93 -8.54
N ASP A 42 -23.82 -6.07 -7.44
CA ASP A 42 -25.07 -6.81 -7.45
C ASP A 42 -26.17 -5.97 -8.14
N ALA A 43 -26.44 -6.29 -9.39
CA ALA A 43 -27.48 -5.61 -10.16
C ALA A 43 -28.89 -5.94 -9.62
N TRP A 44 -29.03 -7.02 -8.89
CA TRP A 44 -30.29 -7.57 -8.42
C TRP A 44 -30.57 -7.29 -6.93
N ALA A 45 -29.60 -6.75 -6.19
CA ALA A 45 -29.74 -6.47 -4.76
C ALA A 45 -31.00 -5.68 -4.39
N PRO A 46 -31.46 -4.65 -5.15
CA PRO A 46 -32.70 -3.94 -4.84
C PRO A 46 -33.94 -4.82 -4.95
N LEU A 47 -33.96 -5.77 -5.89
CA LEU A 47 -35.08 -6.69 -6.09
C LEU A 47 -35.14 -7.76 -5.00
N VAL A 48 -33.99 -8.32 -4.61
CA VAL A 48 -33.89 -9.30 -3.51
C VAL A 48 -34.36 -8.71 -2.19
N ALA A 49 -34.06 -7.44 -1.95
CA ALA A 49 -34.46 -6.76 -0.71
C ALA A 49 -35.99 -6.57 -0.60
N VAL A 50 -36.68 -6.49 -1.73
CA VAL A 50 -38.12 -6.26 -1.76
C VAL A 50 -38.88 -7.59 -1.85
N ASN A 51 -38.40 -8.55 -2.60
CA ASN A 51 -39.05 -9.85 -2.79
C ASN A 51 -37.97 -10.93 -3.06
N PRO A 52 -37.65 -11.81 -2.10
CA PRO A 52 -36.74 -12.92 -2.31
C PRO A 52 -37.35 -13.95 -3.26
N ASP A 53 -37.06 -13.82 -4.56
CA ASP A 53 -37.49 -14.72 -5.61
C ASP A 53 -36.33 -15.71 -5.95
N PRO A 54 -36.59 -17.03 -6.01
CA PRO A 54 -35.63 -18.03 -6.45
C PRO A 54 -34.98 -17.74 -7.82
N GLN A 55 -35.71 -17.14 -8.74
CA GLN A 55 -35.21 -16.75 -10.06
C GLN A 55 -34.13 -15.67 -9.96
N VAL A 56 -34.26 -14.74 -9.02
CA VAL A 56 -33.26 -13.71 -8.77
C VAL A 56 -31.97 -14.32 -8.21
N ALA A 57 -32.08 -15.33 -7.34
CA ALA A 57 -30.92 -16.06 -6.84
C ALA A 57 -30.18 -16.80 -7.97
N GLU A 58 -30.91 -17.41 -8.91
CA GLU A 58 -30.31 -18.03 -10.10
C GLU A 58 -29.59 -17.01 -10.98
N MET A 59 -30.19 -15.84 -11.20
CA MET A 59 -29.54 -14.75 -11.94
C MET A 59 -28.29 -14.23 -11.26
N GLN A 60 -28.26 -14.14 -9.93
CA GLN A 60 -27.06 -13.78 -9.19
C GLN A 60 -25.94 -14.83 -9.37
N LEU A 61 -26.27 -16.12 -9.30
CA LEU A 61 -25.30 -17.20 -9.56
C LEU A 61 -24.75 -17.14 -10.97
N LEU A 62 -25.60 -16.91 -11.96
CA LEU A 62 -25.18 -16.74 -13.35
C LEU A 62 -24.27 -15.52 -13.52
N GLN A 63 -24.62 -14.38 -12.94
CA GLN A 63 -23.81 -13.17 -12.95
C GLN A 63 -22.42 -13.42 -12.32
N GLN A 64 -22.38 -14.15 -11.21
CA GLN A 64 -21.14 -14.51 -10.54
C GLN A 64 -20.27 -15.45 -11.41
N ALA A 65 -20.89 -16.44 -12.07
CA ALA A 65 -20.20 -17.35 -12.98
C ALA A 65 -19.60 -16.61 -14.18
N VAL A 66 -20.40 -15.76 -14.84
CA VAL A 66 -19.94 -14.93 -15.97
C VAL A 66 -18.80 -14.01 -15.56
N ALA A 67 -18.88 -13.38 -14.39
CA ALA A 67 -17.82 -12.52 -13.89
C ALA A 67 -16.53 -13.31 -13.58
N ARG A 68 -16.67 -14.52 -13.02
CA ARG A 68 -15.56 -15.44 -12.77
C ARG A 68 -14.86 -15.82 -14.08
N ASP A 69 -15.62 -16.25 -15.08
CA ASP A 69 -15.07 -16.67 -16.38
C ASP A 69 -14.34 -15.54 -17.06
N ARG A 70 -14.93 -14.33 -17.05
CA ARG A 70 -14.31 -13.14 -17.63
C ARG A 70 -12.96 -12.81 -16.98
N VAL A 71 -12.88 -12.81 -15.65
CA VAL A 71 -11.64 -12.54 -14.92
C VAL A 71 -10.62 -13.66 -15.15
N THR A 72 -11.08 -14.92 -15.14
CA THR A 72 -10.21 -16.08 -15.41
C THR A 72 -9.60 -16.01 -16.78
N GLN A 73 -10.37 -15.64 -17.82
CA GLN A 73 -9.87 -15.49 -19.18
C GLN A 73 -8.77 -14.41 -19.27
N VAL A 74 -8.96 -13.28 -18.60
CA VAL A 74 -7.98 -12.17 -18.59
C VAL A 74 -6.70 -12.55 -17.86
N LEU A 75 -6.80 -13.33 -16.77
CA LEU A 75 -5.65 -13.71 -15.94
C LEU A 75 -4.96 -15.01 -16.41
N LYS A 76 -5.56 -15.72 -17.35
CA LYS A 76 -5.01 -16.97 -17.89
C LYS A 76 -3.62 -16.76 -18.50
N GLY A 77 -2.65 -17.55 -18.06
CA GLY A 77 -1.25 -17.42 -18.49
C GLY A 77 -0.44 -16.35 -17.74
N ALA A 78 -1.09 -15.46 -16.99
CA ALA A 78 -0.41 -14.48 -16.15
C ALA A 78 -0.13 -15.00 -14.73
N VAL A 79 -0.96 -15.91 -14.24
CA VAL A 79 -0.80 -16.59 -12.96
C VAL A 79 -1.04 -18.10 -13.14
N SER A 80 -0.60 -18.89 -12.14
CA SER A 80 -0.77 -20.34 -12.16
C SER A 80 -2.23 -20.77 -12.00
N ASP A 81 -2.58 -21.94 -12.52
CA ASP A 81 -3.91 -22.53 -12.35
C ASP A 81 -4.28 -22.71 -10.87
N ALA A 82 -3.31 -23.00 -10.02
CA ALA A 82 -3.50 -23.11 -8.58
C ALA A 82 -3.94 -21.78 -7.94
N VAL A 83 -3.50 -20.64 -8.44
CA VAL A 83 -3.94 -19.30 -8.01
C VAL A 83 -5.28 -18.94 -8.62
N LEU A 84 -5.50 -19.25 -9.91
CA LEU A 84 -6.80 -19.06 -10.56
C LEU A 84 -7.92 -19.84 -9.85
N ALA A 85 -7.66 -21.07 -9.42
CA ALA A 85 -8.64 -21.86 -8.66
C ALA A 85 -9.06 -21.23 -7.34
N ARG A 86 -8.26 -20.29 -6.80
CA ARG A 86 -8.57 -19.53 -5.57
C ARG A 86 -9.26 -18.21 -5.82
N LEU A 87 -9.69 -17.92 -7.05
CA LEU A 87 -10.46 -16.73 -7.36
C LEU A 87 -11.81 -16.77 -6.62
N LYS A 88 -12.03 -15.78 -5.77
CA LYS A 88 -13.30 -15.54 -5.08
C LYS A 88 -14.01 -14.38 -5.74
N VAL A 89 -15.22 -14.61 -6.17
CA VAL A 89 -16.11 -13.56 -6.68
C VAL A 89 -17.14 -13.24 -5.61
N ARG A 90 -17.26 -11.97 -5.25
CA ARG A 90 -18.16 -11.48 -4.20
C ARG A 90 -18.97 -10.32 -4.72
N PHE A 91 -20.23 -10.23 -4.28
CA PHE A 91 -21.09 -9.10 -4.57
C PHE A 91 -20.79 -7.92 -3.64
N GLY A 92 -20.83 -6.73 -4.19
CA GLY A 92 -20.72 -5.47 -3.46
C GLY A 92 -19.74 -4.49 -4.09
N PRO A 93 -19.64 -3.27 -3.54
CA PRO A 93 -18.62 -2.30 -3.92
C PRO A 93 -17.21 -2.83 -3.62
N ALA A 94 -16.28 -2.69 -4.56
CA ALA A 94 -14.96 -3.31 -4.47
C ALA A 94 -14.22 -2.97 -3.17
N ALA A 95 -14.27 -1.72 -2.72
CA ALA A 95 -13.61 -1.32 -1.47
C ALA A 95 -14.23 -1.99 -0.23
N VAL A 96 -15.55 -2.21 -0.22
CA VAL A 96 -16.23 -2.89 0.89
C VAL A 96 -15.87 -4.37 0.89
N VAL A 97 -15.93 -5.03 -0.27
CA VAL A 97 -15.57 -6.45 -0.43
C VAL A 97 -14.12 -6.70 -0.01
N LEU A 98 -13.19 -5.85 -0.47
CA LEU A 98 -11.77 -5.99 -0.12
C LEU A 98 -11.54 -5.78 1.37
N ARG A 99 -12.21 -4.82 2.01
CA ARG A 99 -12.14 -4.62 3.46
C ARG A 99 -12.63 -5.86 4.22
N GLN A 100 -13.77 -6.43 3.85
CA GLN A 100 -14.29 -7.67 4.45
C GLN A 100 -13.30 -8.82 4.32
N VAL A 101 -12.69 -8.99 3.13
CA VAL A 101 -11.68 -10.03 2.92
C VAL A 101 -10.44 -9.81 3.77
N VAL A 102 -10.00 -8.55 3.97
CA VAL A 102 -8.88 -8.20 4.85
C VAL A 102 -9.22 -8.55 6.31
N GLU A 103 -10.41 -8.23 6.78
CA GLU A 103 -10.88 -8.56 8.13
C GLU A 103 -10.93 -10.08 8.37
N GLU A 104 -11.45 -10.85 7.38
CA GLU A 104 -11.59 -12.31 7.46
C GLU A 104 -10.25 -13.05 7.38
N SER A 105 -9.40 -12.69 6.42
CA SER A 105 -8.19 -13.46 6.09
C SER A 105 -6.91 -12.91 6.73
N ARG A 106 -6.93 -11.68 7.23
CA ARG A 106 -5.78 -10.95 7.81
C ARG A 106 -4.51 -11.12 6.96
N PRO A 107 -4.53 -10.69 5.70
CA PRO A 107 -3.41 -10.89 4.80
C PRO A 107 -2.19 -10.10 5.25
N GLY A 108 -1.00 -10.57 4.88
CA GLY A 108 0.24 -9.83 5.09
C GLY A 108 0.41 -8.65 4.12
N LEU A 109 -0.29 -8.71 2.97
CA LEU A 109 -0.28 -7.70 1.93
C LEU A 109 -1.54 -7.80 1.08
N LEU A 110 -2.13 -6.65 0.77
CA LEU A 110 -3.17 -6.50 -0.26
C LEU A 110 -2.54 -5.88 -1.49
N VAL A 111 -2.74 -6.48 -2.68
CA VAL A 111 -2.20 -6.00 -3.95
C VAL A 111 -3.35 -5.56 -4.84
N LEU A 112 -3.23 -4.40 -5.46
CA LEU A 112 -4.23 -3.82 -6.36
C LEU A 112 -3.56 -3.35 -7.65
N GLY A 113 -4.27 -3.45 -8.77
CA GLY A 113 -3.88 -2.80 -10.02
C GLY A 113 -4.03 -1.28 -9.92
N GLY A 114 -2.99 -0.54 -10.28
CA GLY A 114 -3.07 0.90 -10.48
C GLY A 114 -3.67 1.21 -11.84
N LYS A 115 -4.55 2.20 -11.92
CA LYS A 115 -5.02 2.70 -13.21
C LYS A 115 -4.03 3.73 -13.74
N HIS A 116 -3.49 3.50 -14.92
CA HIS A 116 -2.87 4.57 -15.70
C HIS A 116 -3.99 5.45 -16.26
N HIS A 117 -4.25 6.55 -15.59
CA HIS A 117 -5.23 7.51 -16.07
C HIS A 117 -4.66 8.29 -17.26
N THR A 118 -5.32 8.23 -18.39
CA THR A 118 -5.18 9.28 -19.42
C THR A 118 -5.57 10.63 -18.78
N ALA A 119 -5.07 11.73 -19.35
CA ALA A 119 -5.29 13.08 -18.79
C ALA A 119 -6.78 13.41 -18.52
N LEU A 120 -7.70 12.78 -19.27
CA LEU A 120 -9.16 12.96 -19.15
C LEU A 120 -9.77 12.12 -17.99
N GLU A 121 -9.20 10.97 -17.68
CA GLU A 121 -9.71 10.06 -16.65
C GLU A 121 -9.22 10.41 -15.23
N ARG A 122 -8.23 11.29 -15.11
CA ARG A 122 -7.72 11.80 -13.81
C ARG A 122 -8.80 12.46 -12.95
N TRP A 123 -9.81 13.05 -13.59
CA TRP A 123 -10.93 13.72 -12.91
C TRP A 123 -11.95 12.76 -12.30
N LEU A 124 -12.00 11.51 -12.75
CA LEU A 124 -12.94 10.49 -12.25
C LEU A 124 -12.32 9.55 -11.20
N GLY A 125 -11.16 9.90 -10.68
CA GLY A 125 -10.45 9.37 -9.53
C GLY A 125 -10.59 7.86 -9.34
N GLY A 126 -9.50 7.11 -9.40
CA GLY A 126 -9.45 5.70 -9.04
C GLY A 126 -9.93 5.47 -7.60
N SER A 127 -11.21 5.62 -7.39
CA SER A 127 -11.86 5.67 -6.09
C SER A 127 -11.60 4.43 -5.24
N THR A 128 -11.41 3.26 -5.88
CA THR A 128 -11.23 1.99 -5.16
C THR A 128 -9.88 1.94 -4.44
N SER A 129 -8.75 2.18 -5.14
CA SER A 129 -7.42 2.12 -4.51
C SER A 129 -7.26 3.16 -3.41
N LEU A 130 -7.72 4.39 -3.66
CA LEU A 130 -7.69 5.47 -2.68
C LEU A 130 -8.54 5.13 -1.44
N HIS A 131 -9.75 4.61 -1.66
CA HIS A 131 -10.65 4.24 -0.56
C HIS A 131 -10.09 3.05 0.24
N VAL A 132 -9.56 2.04 -0.46
CA VAL A 132 -8.93 0.89 0.18
C VAL A 132 -7.72 1.30 1.02
N VAL A 133 -6.81 2.12 0.47
CA VAL A 133 -5.63 2.60 1.21
C VAL A 133 -6.02 3.41 2.45
N ARG A 134 -7.08 4.22 2.34
CA ARG A 134 -7.58 5.04 3.46
C ARG A 134 -8.11 4.20 4.61
N THR A 135 -8.71 3.05 4.31
CA THR A 135 -9.41 2.21 5.30
C THR A 135 -8.67 0.92 5.66
N SER A 136 -7.58 0.58 4.97
CA SER A 136 -6.87 -0.68 5.17
C SER A 136 -6.05 -0.68 6.46
N GLU A 137 -6.15 -1.78 7.20
CA GLU A 137 -5.30 -2.07 8.35
C GLU A 137 -4.06 -2.90 7.99
N VAL A 138 -3.93 -3.31 6.74
CA VAL A 138 -2.79 -4.07 6.21
C VAL A 138 -2.07 -3.27 5.14
N PRO A 139 -0.78 -3.55 4.87
CA PRO A 139 -0.05 -2.91 3.77
C PRO A 139 -0.77 -3.10 2.45
N VAL A 140 -0.82 -2.04 1.63
CA VAL A 140 -1.43 -2.05 0.29
C VAL A 140 -0.37 -1.74 -0.75
N LEU A 141 -0.18 -2.63 -1.71
CA LEU A 141 0.67 -2.43 -2.88
C LEU A 141 -0.19 -2.11 -4.10
N ILE A 142 -0.02 -0.92 -4.67
CA ILE A 142 -0.65 -0.51 -5.92
C ILE A 142 0.39 -0.66 -7.03
N THR A 143 0.12 -1.52 -8.01
CA THR A 143 1.07 -1.80 -9.11
C THR A 143 0.93 -0.78 -10.23
N ALA A 144 2.04 -0.21 -10.69
CA ALA A 144 2.04 0.78 -11.77
C ALA A 144 2.40 0.19 -13.15
N HIS A 145 3.26 -0.83 -13.20
CA HIS A 145 3.86 -1.35 -14.43
C HIS A 145 3.84 -2.88 -14.47
N GLU A 146 4.44 -3.44 -15.53
CA GLU A 146 4.53 -4.87 -15.77
C GLU A 146 5.16 -5.67 -14.61
N PRO A 147 4.84 -6.95 -14.51
CA PRO A 147 5.08 -7.78 -13.32
C PRO A 147 6.54 -8.25 -13.18
N ALA A 148 7.51 -7.34 -13.20
CA ALA A 148 8.88 -7.68 -12.83
C ALA A 148 9.03 -7.74 -11.31
N THR A 149 9.89 -8.65 -10.82
CA THR A 149 10.27 -8.64 -9.39
C THR A 149 11.02 -7.35 -9.10
N PRO A 150 10.56 -6.52 -8.13
CA PRO A 150 11.21 -5.26 -7.81
C PRO A 150 12.68 -5.45 -7.43
N ARG A 151 13.56 -4.60 -7.94
CA ARG A 151 15.00 -4.59 -7.66
C ARG A 151 15.45 -3.37 -6.85
N ARG A 152 14.67 -2.29 -6.88
CA ARG A 152 14.96 -1.02 -6.21
C ARG A 152 13.73 -0.55 -5.46
N VAL A 153 13.87 -0.42 -4.16
CA VAL A 153 12.82 0.05 -3.25
C VAL A 153 13.25 1.37 -2.65
N LEU A 154 12.50 2.43 -2.92
CA LEU A 154 12.67 3.75 -2.32
C LEU A 154 11.66 3.93 -1.20
N VAL A 155 12.06 4.27 0.00
CA VAL A 155 11.14 4.59 1.09
C VAL A 155 11.24 6.05 1.48
N ALA A 156 10.09 6.72 1.53
CA ALA A 156 9.98 8.06 2.11
C ALA A 156 9.83 7.94 3.63
N ALA A 157 10.76 8.56 4.35
CA ALA A 157 10.71 8.64 5.81
C ALA A 157 10.63 10.11 6.23
N ASP A 158 9.60 10.46 6.98
CA ASP A 158 9.48 11.75 7.65
C ASP A 158 9.84 11.59 9.15
N LEU A 159 9.80 12.69 9.89
CA LEU A 159 10.06 12.67 11.33
C LEU A 159 8.80 12.36 12.16
N SER A 160 7.78 11.75 11.57
CA SER A 160 6.56 11.35 12.27
C SER A 160 6.71 9.99 12.97
N LYS A 161 5.78 9.71 13.88
CA LYS A 161 5.71 8.38 14.52
C LYS A 161 5.40 7.25 13.53
N ALA A 162 4.88 7.57 12.35
CA ALA A 162 4.59 6.60 11.30
C ALA A 162 5.83 6.20 10.49
N ALA A 163 6.92 6.98 10.54
CA ALA A 163 8.13 6.70 9.78
C ALA A 163 8.77 5.35 10.16
N GLY A 164 8.85 5.04 11.45
CA GLY A 164 9.43 3.79 11.90
C GLY A 164 8.76 2.54 11.32
N PRO A 165 7.43 2.37 11.45
CA PRO A 165 6.69 1.30 10.79
C PRO A 165 6.87 1.24 9.27
N THR A 166 6.87 2.40 8.60
CA THR A 166 7.04 2.52 7.16
C THR A 166 8.42 2.02 6.72
N VAL A 167 9.48 2.48 7.37
CA VAL A 167 10.85 2.05 7.09
C VAL A 167 11.02 0.54 7.34
N ARG A 168 10.48 0.01 8.43
CA ARG A 168 10.53 -1.44 8.71
C ARG A 168 9.76 -2.27 7.67
N LEU A 169 8.62 -1.78 7.19
CA LEU A 169 7.89 -2.44 6.10
C LEU A 169 8.72 -2.46 4.82
N ALA A 170 9.32 -1.32 4.46
CA ALA A 170 10.18 -1.21 3.28
C ALA A 170 11.39 -2.15 3.35
N GLU A 171 12.09 -2.20 4.49
CA GLU A 171 13.22 -3.10 4.70
C GLU A 171 12.79 -4.58 4.59
N ARG A 172 11.65 -4.92 5.19
CA ARG A 172 11.10 -6.28 5.14
C ARG A 172 10.70 -6.67 3.71
N PHE A 173 10.09 -5.74 2.97
CA PHE A 173 9.69 -5.95 1.58
C PHE A 173 10.92 -6.07 0.68
N ALA A 174 11.87 -5.15 0.77
CA ALA A 174 13.11 -5.18 -0.01
C ALA A 174 13.88 -6.50 0.22
N ARG A 175 13.98 -6.95 1.46
CA ARG A 175 14.61 -8.25 1.79
C ARG A 175 13.86 -9.42 1.17
N LEU A 176 12.53 -9.41 1.19
CA LEU A 176 11.73 -10.48 0.60
C LEU A 176 11.96 -10.62 -0.91
N VAL A 177 11.99 -9.51 -1.63
CA VAL A 177 12.14 -9.51 -3.09
C VAL A 177 13.60 -9.46 -3.54
N GLY A 178 14.58 -9.35 -2.61
CA GLY A 178 16.00 -9.23 -2.94
C GLY A 178 16.39 -7.88 -3.52
N ALA A 179 15.66 -6.82 -3.20
CA ALA A 179 15.85 -5.48 -3.73
C ALA A 179 16.87 -4.64 -2.95
N GLN A 180 17.51 -3.70 -3.63
CA GLN A 180 18.24 -2.60 -2.99
C GLN A 180 17.25 -1.68 -2.29
N LEU A 181 17.63 -1.17 -1.12
CA LEU A 181 16.82 -0.24 -0.35
C LEU A 181 17.51 1.11 -0.25
N ARG A 182 16.76 2.17 -0.56
CA ARG A 182 17.14 3.56 -0.36
C ARG A 182 16.11 4.24 0.53
N VAL A 183 16.56 5.00 1.52
CA VAL A 183 15.70 5.80 2.40
C VAL A 183 15.90 7.26 2.07
N LEU A 184 14.80 7.95 1.79
CA LEU A 184 14.77 9.37 1.45
C LEU A 184 13.97 10.14 2.49
N THR A 185 14.58 11.18 3.03
CA THR A 185 13.90 12.21 3.82
C THR A 185 13.94 13.53 3.05
N VAL A 186 12.80 14.18 2.96
CA VAL A 186 12.69 15.49 2.30
C VAL A 186 12.39 16.54 3.37
N PHE A 187 13.23 17.58 3.40
CA PHE A 187 13.00 18.76 4.21
C PHE A 187 12.39 19.86 3.35
N GLU A 188 11.17 20.26 3.71
CA GLU A 188 10.49 21.37 3.08
C GLU A 188 11.06 22.70 3.58
N PRO A 189 11.08 23.74 2.74
CA PRO A 189 11.39 25.09 3.18
C PRO A 189 10.47 25.50 4.33
N LEU A 190 11.03 26.17 5.32
CA LEU A 190 10.22 26.70 6.41
C LEU A 190 9.22 27.73 5.89
N PRO A 191 7.95 27.66 6.32
CA PRO A 191 6.98 28.68 5.96
C PRO A 191 7.35 30.01 6.62
N THR A 192 7.32 31.09 5.84
CA THR A 192 7.48 32.44 6.37
C THR A 192 6.16 32.89 6.98
N LEU A 193 6.13 33.12 8.27
CA LEU A 193 4.93 33.58 8.98
C LEU A 193 5.04 35.10 9.22
N PRO A 194 4.01 35.90 8.91
CA PRO A 194 4.02 37.33 9.20
C PRO A 194 4.23 37.57 10.71
N GLY A 195 5.18 38.48 11.04
CA GLY A 195 5.47 38.85 12.43
C GLY A 195 6.30 37.86 13.23
N VAL A 196 6.71 36.72 12.67
CA VAL A 196 7.62 35.77 13.29
C VAL A 196 9.01 35.89 12.62
N PRO A 197 10.08 36.12 13.41
CA PRO A 197 11.42 36.09 12.84
C PRO A 197 11.68 34.75 12.13
N PRO A 198 12.26 34.76 10.93
CA PRO A 198 12.58 33.51 10.24
C PRO A 198 13.60 32.73 11.09
N MET A 199 13.32 31.43 11.30
CA MET A 199 14.32 30.54 11.87
C MET A 199 15.47 30.37 10.87
N ASP A 200 16.70 30.31 11.35
CA ASP A 200 17.86 29.99 10.51
C ASP A 200 17.65 28.60 9.88
N PRO A 201 17.62 28.51 8.54
CA PRO A 201 17.48 27.23 7.87
C PRO A 201 18.57 26.22 8.28
N THR A 202 19.78 26.70 8.56
CA THR A 202 20.92 25.86 8.96
C THR A 202 20.65 25.17 10.31
N GLU A 203 20.14 25.93 11.28
CA GLU A 203 19.77 25.41 12.58
C GLU A 203 18.61 24.41 12.49
N TYR A 204 17.57 24.74 11.71
CA TYR A 204 16.45 23.83 11.46
C TYR A 204 16.90 22.50 10.85
N TYR A 205 17.75 22.55 9.82
CA TYR A 205 18.22 21.33 9.17
C TYR A 205 19.15 20.52 10.07
N ALA A 206 19.97 21.16 10.89
CA ALA A 206 20.81 20.47 11.87
C ALA A 206 19.97 19.71 12.90
N LEU A 207 18.93 20.32 13.46
CA LEU A 207 18.00 19.67 14.39
C LEU A 207 17.24 18.52 13.75
N ALA A 208 16.78 18.71 12.52
CA ALA A 208 16.08 17.67 11.77
C ALA A 208 17.01 16.48 11.45
N GLN A 209 18.24 16.73 11.08
CA GLN A 209 19.23 15.67 10.85
C GLN A 209 19.57 14.92 12.14
N GLN A 210 19.73 15.62 13.26
CA GLN A 210 19.93 14.98 14.56
C GLN A 210 18.75 14.06 14.91
N SER A 211 17.51 14.47 14.62
CA SER A 211 16.34 13.64 14.82
C SER A 211 16.33 12.39 13.94
N LEU A 212 16.78 12.50 12.68
CA LEU A 212 16.94 11.33 11.81
C LEU A 212 17.97 10.33 12.36
N GLU A 213 19.12 10.84 12.82
CA GLU A 213 20.18 10.01 13.38
C GLU A 213 19.75 9.29 14.66
N LYS A 214 18.95 9.97 15.48
CA LYS A 214 18.45 9.42 16.74
C LYS A 214 17.27 8.47 16.57
N ASP A 215 16.29 8.82 15.72
CA ASP A 215 14.97 8.19 15.75
C ASP A 215 14.70 7.31 14.53
N ILE A 216 15.35 7.57 13.38
CA ILE A 216 15.05 6.88 12.12
C ILE A 216 16.17 5.92 11.71
N TRP A 217 17.41 6.39 11.64
CA TRP A 217 18.53 5.56 11.17
C TRP A 217 18.79 4.31 12.01
N PRO A 218 18.62 4.33 13.34
CA PRO A 218 18.78 3.13 14.17
C PRO A 218 17.70 2.06 13.93
N LEU A 219 16.58 2.40 13.26
CA LEU A 219 15.54 1.45 12.92
C LEU A 219 15.93 0.52 11.75
N LEU A 220 16.88 0.96 10.92
CA LEU A 220 17.42 0.19 9.81
C LEU A 220 18.34 -0.91 10.33
N ARG A 221 18.01 -2.14 10.00
CA ARG A 221 18.81 -3.33 10.39
C ARG A 221 19.63 -3.88 9.24
N ALA A 222 19.26 -3.58 7.99
CA ALA A 222 19.99 -4.01 6.82
C ALA A 222 21.28 -3.18 6.65
N THR A 223 22.37 -3.84 6.26
CA THR A 223 23.63 -3.20 5.86
C THR A 223 23.52 -2.70 4.42
N GLY A 224 24.22 -1.62 4.08
CA GLY A 224 24.27 -1.10 2.71
C GLY A 224 23.03 -0.30 2.30
N VAL A 225 22.17 0.09 3.25
CA VAL A 225 21.04 0.98 2.97
C VAL A 225 21.53 2.39 2.72
N GLU A 226 21.24 2.91 1.53
CA GLU A 226 21.55 4.30 1.19
C GLU A 226 20.55 5.26 1.86
N ARG A 227 21.09 6.30 2.51
CA ARG A 227 20.32 7.29 3.28
C ARG A 227 20.48 8.64 2.64
N LEU A 228 19.38 9.19 2.15
CA LEU A 228 19.38 10.47 1.45
C LEU A 228 18.56 11.49 2.20
N VAL A 229 19.07 12.70 2.20
CA VAL A 229 18.36 13.90 2.62
C VAL A 229 18.29 14.83 1.40
N ARG A 230 17.11 15.34 1.12
CA ARG A 230 16.85 16.31 0.04
C ARG A 230 16.07 17.48 0.58
N HIS A 231 16.17 18.61 -0.12
CA HIS A 231 15.43 19.84 0.16
C HIS A 231 14.47 20.13 -0.99
N GLY A 232 13.26 20.58 -0.67
CA GLY A 232 12.24 20.92 -1.65
C GLY A 232 10.83 20.47 -1.26
N THR A 233 9.89 20.56 -2.20
CA THR A 233 8.53 20.02 -2.02
C THR A 233 8.59 18.49 -1.96
N VAL A 234 7.86 17.89 -1.02
CA VAL A 234 7.95 16.45 -0.76
C VAL A 234 7.58 15.64 -2.00
N VAL A 235 6.43 15.93 -2.61
CA VAL A 235 5.92 15.13 -3.75
C VAL A 235 6.87 15.19 -4.94
N ASP A 236 7.27 16.40 -5.37
CA ASP A 236 8.14 16.56 -6.55
C ASP A 236 9.52 15.93 -6.33
N THR A 237 10.04 16.04 -5.11
CA THR A 237 11.34 15.45 -4.76
C THR A 237 11.27 13.93 -4.75
N LEU A 238 10.18 13.33 -4.22
CA LEU A 238 9.97 11.89 -4.25
C LEU A 238 9.80 11.37 -5.68
N LEU A 239 9.03 12.07 -6.52
CA LEU A 239 8.82 11.71 -7.92
C LEU A 239 10.14 11.73 -8.70
N ARG A 240 10.92 12.80 -8.53
CA ARG A 240 12.23 12.94 -9.18
C ARG A 240 13.20 11.85 -8.74
N GLU A 241 13.37 11.63 -7.43
CA GLU A 241 14.28 10.61 -6.92
C GLU A 241 13.85 9.20 -7.35
N ALA A 242 12.55 8.90 -7.37
CA ALA A 242 12.02 7.64 -7.86
C ALA A 242 12.34 7.42 -9.35
N THR A 243 12.23 8.48 -10.17
CA THR A 243 12.55 8.43 -11.60
C THR A 243 14.06 8.32 -11.84
N ASP A 244 14.87 9.18 -11.20
CA ASP A 244 16.31 9.25 -11.42
C ASP A 244 17.01 7.96 -10.97
N TRP A 245 16.54 7.38 -9.88
CA TRP A 245 17.07 6.11 -9.38
C TRP A 245 16.36 4.89 -10.00
N GLN A 246 15.35 5.09 -10.84
CA GLN A 246 14.55 4.03 -11.43
C GLN A 246 13.99 3.08 -10.35
N ALA A 247 13.37 3.63 -9.33
CA ALA A 247 12.75 2.85 -8.27
C ALA A 247 11.58 2.03 -8.83
N ASP A 248 11.54 0.73 -8.55
CA ASP A 248 10.42 -0.14 -8.94
C ASP A 248 9.26 -0.02 -7.96
N VAL A 249 9.56 0.30 -6.70
CA VAL A 249 8.55 0.50 -5.65
C VAL A 249 8.93 1.71 -4.79
N LEU A 250 7.97 2.63 -4.64
CA LEU A 250 8.01 3.69 -3.66
C LEU A 250 7.19 3.29 -2.43
N VAL A 251 7.78 3.38 -1.24
CA VAL A 251 7.11 3.04 0.03
C VAL A 251 6.82 4.31 0.82
N VAL A 252 5.58 4.47 1.26
CA VAL A 252 5.12 5.62 2.04
C VAL A 252 4.23 5.21 3.19
N GLY A 253 4.12 6.04 4.21
CA GLY A 253 3.09 5.88 5.25
C GLY A 253 1.74 6.37 4.77
N SER A 254 0.65 5.79 5.22
CA SER A 254 -0.69 6.30 4.91
C SER A 254 -0.95 7.70 5.51
N HIS A 255 -0.18 8.10 6.55
CA HIS A 255 -0.25 9.41 7.21
C HIS A 255 1.16 9.89 7.55
N GLY A 256 1.34 11.22 7.64
CA GLY A 256 2.57 11.90 8.06
C GLY A 256 2.36 12.79 9.29
N LYS A 257 3.04 13.95 9.36
CA LYS A 257 3.12 14.85 10.52
C LYS A 257 1.78 15.43 11.04
N GLY A 258 0.67 15.34 10.28
CA GLY A 258 -0.65 15.95 10.60
C GLY A 258 -1.65 15.04 11.32
N TRP A 259 -1.24 14.08 12.10
CA TRP A 259 -2.02 12.97 12.63
C TRP A 259 -3.02 13.37 13.74
N ALA A 260 -4.13 13.98 13.42
CA ALA A 260 -5.20 14.25 14.39
C ALA A 260 -6.52 13.45 14.14
N GLN A 261 -6.74 12.87 12.95
CA GLN A 261 -7.97 12.14 12.65
C GLN A 261 -7.68 10.88 11.85
N ARG A 262 -8.08 9.71 12.35
CA ARG A 262 -7.88 8.37 11.76
C ARG A 262 -8.55 8.13 10.39
N MET A 263 -9.24 9.10 9.82
CA MET A 263 -10.01 8.97 8.57
C MET A 263 -9.45 9.75 7.39
N LEU A 264 -8.34 10.46 7.54
CA LEU A 264 -7.77 11.28 6.48
C LEU A 264 -6.46 10.65 5.98
N LEU A 265 -6.37 10.35 4.69
CA LEU A 265 -5.14 9.97 4.04
C LEU A 265 -4.20 11.18 3.98
N GLY A 266 -2.88 10.96 4.15
CA GLY A 266 -1.89 12.04 4.02
C GLY A 266 -1.87 12.61 2.60
N SER A 267 -1.76 13.94 2.48
CA SER A 267 -1.75 14.65 1.19
C SER A 267 -0.68 14.15 0.22
N VAL A 268 0.50 13.81 0.73
CA VAL A 268 1.60 13.22 -0.05
C VAL A 268 1.17 11.86 -0.63
N THR A 269 0.62 10.98 0.20
CA THR A 269 0.20 9.63 -0.23
C THR A 269 -0.95 9.71 -1.22
N GLU A 270 -1.93 10.59 -1.00
CA GLU A 270 -3.02 10.84 -1.93
C GLU A 270 -2.52 11.35 -3.29
N SER A 271 -1.59 12.31 -3.28
CA SER A 271 -0.95 12.83 -4.50
C SER A 271 -0.19 11.74 -5.25
N LEU A 272 0.58 10.90 -4.55
CA LEU A 272 1.33 9.80 -5.17
C LEU A 272 0.42 8.72 -5.77
N ILE A 273 -0.71 8.40 -5.14
CA ILE A 273 -1.71 7.47 -5.71
C ILE A 273 -2.30 8.03 -7.01
N ASN A 274 -2.56 9.33 -7.04
CA ASN A 274 -3.12 9.98 -8.23
C ASN A 274 -2.12 10.10 -9.40
N HIS A 275 -0.82 10.19 -9.12
CA HIS A 275 0.22 10.29 -10.15
C HIS A 275 0.86 8.93 -10.48
N LEU A 276 0.93 8.03 -9.54
CA LEU A 276 1.48 6.67 -9.59
C LEU A 276 2.72 6.52 -10.52
N PRO A 277 3.84 7.17 -10.20
CA PRO A 277 5.02 7.19 -11.06
C PRO A 277 5.69 5.81 -11.16
N THR A 278 5.55 5.03 -10.12
CA THR A 278 6.02 3.65 -9.97
C THR A 278 5.07 2.90 -9.03
N SER A 279 5.24 1.61 -8.84
CA SER A 279 4.41 0.88 -7.87
C SER A 279 4.52 1.49 -6.48
N LEU A 280 3.41 1.62 -5.79
CA LEU A 280 3.33 2.30 -4.49
C LEU A 280 2.94 1.32 -3.38
N LEU A 281 3.82 1.11 -2.41
CA LEU A 281 3.53 0.34 -1.21
C LEU A 281 3.20 1.29 -0.05
N VAL A 282 1.96 1.22 0.44
CA VAL A 282 1.48 2.09 1.52
C VAL A 282 1.43 1.31 2.83
N ALA A 283 2.13 1.84 3.83
CA ALA A 283 2.11 1.33 5.20
C ALA A 283 0.93 1.92 5.98
N PRO A 284 0.02 1.10 6.52
CA PRO A 284 -1.09 1.59 7.32
C PRO A 284 -0.63 2.09 8.70
N VAL A 285 -1.33 3.07 9.27
CA VAL A 285 -0.99 3.63 10.60
C VAL A 285 -1.16 2.62 11.73
N GLY A 286 -2.08 1.67 11.59
CA GLY A 286 -2.43 0.71 12.65
C GLY A 286 -1.39 -0.38 12.93
N VAL A 287 -0.48 -0.68 11.99
CA VAL A 287 0.55 -1.74 12.14
C VAL A 287 1.64 -1.37 13.16
N ALA A 288 1.72 -0.11 13.58
CA ALA A 288 2.69 0.36 14.57
C ALA A 288 2.49 -0.27 15.98
N ALA A 289 1.27 -0.65 16.32
CA ALA A 289 0.96 -1.15 17.67
C ALA A 289 1.18 -2.66 17.87
N ALA A 290 1.09 -3.46 16.80
CA ALA A 290 1.15 -4.92 16.89
C ALA A 290 2.59 -5.51 16.85
N ALA A 291 3.62 -4.70 16.60
CA ALA A 291 4.99 -5.17 16.36
C ALA A 291 5.96 -4.99 17.54
N LEU A 292 5.52 -4.50 18.67
CA LEU A 292 6.35 -4.41 19.89
C LEU A 292 5.95 -5.54 20.84
N PRO A 293 6.84 -6.54 21.14
CA PRO A 293 6.65 -7.37 22.31
C PRO A 293 6.73 -6.43 23.53
N GLN A 294 5.65 -6.34 24.30
CA GLN A 294 5.65 -5.69 25.59
C GLN A 294 6.79 -6.31 26.41
N ARG A 295 7.84 -5.56 26.67
CA ARG A 295 8.78 -5.89 27.74
C ARG A 295 7.93 -5.95 29.01
N ARG A 296 7.70 -7.15 29.53
CA ARG A 296 7.21 -7.36 30.88
C ARG A 296 8.15 -6.58 31.80
N GLN A 297 7.68 -5.46 32.33
CA GLN A 297 8.27 -4.87 33.51
C GLN A 297 8.15 -5.93 34.63
N ARG A 298 9.26 -6.62 34.89
CA ARG A 298 9.40 -7.34 36.17
C ARG A 298 9.40 -6.26 37.23
N GLN A 299 8.27 -6.12 37.94
CA GLN A 299 8.23 -5.50 39.24
C GLN A 299 9.17 -6.31 40.12
N LEU A 300 10.30 -5.73 40.48
CA LEU A 300 11.11 -6.14 41.61
C LEU A 300 10.29 -5.81 42.85
N VAL A 301 9.59 -6.79 43.37
CA VAL A 301 9.15 -6.79 44.76
C VAL A 301 10.38 -7.21 45.55
N THR A 302 10.96 -6.28 46.24
CA THR A 302 11.99 -6.55 47.27
C THR A 302 11.29 -6.72 48.64
N PRO A 303 11.75 -7.66 49.45
CA PRO A 303 11.10 -8.05 50.71
C PRO A 303 11.12 -6.97 51.78
#